data_e21b57e9ebaa52d78688de110b310a0e
#
_entry.id   e21b57e9ebaa52d78688de110b310a0e
#
_cell.length_a   1.000
_cell.length_b   1.000
_cell.length_c   1.000
_cell.angle_alpha   90.00
_cell.angle_beta   90.00
_cell.angle_gamma   90.00
#
_symmetry.space_group_name_H-M   'P 1'
#
loop_
_entity.id
_entity.type
_entity.pdbx_description
1 polymer ?
#
loop_
_entity_poly.entity_id
_entity_poly.type
_entity_poly.pdbx_seq_one_letter_code
_entity_poly.pdbx_strand_id
1 'polypeptide(L)'
;GVVKRGAYCYDDGSRYVGDWNTKGEKHGLGRLRFPDSTHYHGTFNNGLCSGLGVMSFPDGAKYEGELMQGWFHGHGVFWRADGMKFEGEFRGGRIWGLGMVTFADGTHGFPKNEGFFQDCKLMRKKQCQDVVQRAQKVALMARAQELYDVNNVSRNIQLGV
;
A
#
# COMPACT_ATOMS: atom_id res chain seq x y z
N GLY A 1 -13.03 9.15 -16.13
CA GLY A 1 -13.82 8.31 -15.23
C GLY A 1 -13.68 6.83 -15.53
N VAL A 2 -14.21 6.02 -14.61
CA VAL A 2 -14.23 4.57 -14.74
C VAL A 2 -15.25 4.17 -15.81
N VAL A 3 -14.87 3.28 -16.72
CA VAL A 3 -15.72 2.89 -17.85
C VAL A 3 -16.17 1.44 -17.76
N LYS A 4 -15.23 0.55 -17.39
CA LYS A 4 -15.52 -0.87 -17.33
C LYS A 4 -14.54 -1.58 -16.41
N ARG A 5 -14.91 -2.79 -15.96
CA ARG A 5 -14.03 -3.70 -15.25
C ARG A 5 -13.61 -4.82 -16.19
N GLY A 6 -12.35 -5.21 -16.15
CA GLY A 6 -11.85 -6.28 -17.01
C GLY A 6 -10.43 -6.68 -16.66
N ALA A 7 -9.95 -7.74 -17.31
CA ALA A 7 -8.64 -8.33 -17.07
C ALA A 7 -7.77 -8.24 -18.33
N TYR A 8 -6.46 -8.08 -18.12
CA TYR A 8 -5.48 -8.05 -19.20
C TYR A 8 -4.13 -8.60 -18.73
N CYS A 9 -3.49 -9.41 -19.58
CA CYS A 9 -2.13 -9.88 -19.35
C CYS A 9 -1.19 -9.12 -20.29
N TYR A 10 -0.17 -8.50 -19.69
CA TYR A 10 0.82 -7.71 -20.44
C TYR A 10 1.97 -8.59 -20.91
N ASP A 11 2.70 -8.14 -21.92
CA ASP A 11 3.79 -8.90 -22.51
C ASP A 11 4.95 -9.16 -21.54
N ASP A 12 5.12 -8.29 -20.53
CA ASP A 12 6.15 -8.45 -19.50
C ASP A 12 5.82 -9.50 -18.45
N GLY A 13 4.61 -10.12 -18.53
CA GLY A 13 4.15 -11.10 -17.57
C GLY A 13 3.28 -10.54 -16.45
N SER A 14 3.09 -9.22 -16.39
CA SER A 14 2.18 -8.62 -15.43
C SER A 14 0.72 -8.87 -15.83
N ARG A 15 -0.16 -8.83 -14.82
CA ARG A 15 -1.60 -9.04 -15.03
C ARG A 15 -2.41 -8.05 -14.21
N TYR A 16 -3.36 -7.40 -14.86
CA TYR A 16 -4.27 -6.48 -14.20
C TYR A 16 -5.72 -6.99 -14.26
N VAL A 17 -6.42 -6.87 -13.15
CA VAL A 17 -7.87 -7.11 -13.05
C VAL A 17 -8.47 -5.93 -12.31
N GLY A 18 -9.33 -5.17 -12.95
CA GLY A 18 -9.95 -4.02 -12.30
C GLY A 18 -10.61 -3.06 -13.27
N ASP A 19 -10.73 -1.84 -12.83
CA ASP A 19 -11.40 -0.77 -13.55
C ASP A 19 -10.45 -0.11 -14.56
N TRP A 20 -11.03 0.44 -15.61
CA TRP A 20 -10.32 1.05 -16.73
C TRP A 20 -10.95 2.41 -17.07
N ASN A 21 -10.15 3.33 -17.58
CA ASN A 21 -10.67 4.57 -18.15
C ASN A 21 -10.90 4.46 -19.67
N THR A 22 -11.38 5.54 -20.27
CA THR A 22 -11.69 5.58 -21.71
C THR A 22 -10.44 5.47 -22.58
N LYS A 23 -9.26 5.73 -22.03
CA LYS A 23 -7.98 5.65 -22.76
C LYS A 23 -7.38 4.25 -22.70
N GLY A 24 -8.02 3.29 -22.01
CA GLY A 24 -7.47 1.94 -21.82
C GLY A 24 -6.38 1.88 -20.74
N GLU A 25 -6.35 2.83 -19.85
CA GLU A 25 -5.42 2.86 -18.73
C GLU A 25 -6.10 2.31 -17.47
N LYS A 26 -5.32 1.64 -16.60
CA LYS A 26 -5.78 1.24 -15.27
C LYS A 26 -6.25 2.49 -14.53
N HIS A 27 -7.48 2.46 -14.00
CA HIS A 27 -8.06 3.65 -13.38
C HIS A 27 -9.23 3.24 -12.49
N GLY A 28 -9.25 3.74 -11.26
CA GLY A 28 -10.20 3.28 -10.26
C GLY A 28 -9.62 2.15 -9.44
N LEU A 29 -10.43 1.17 -9.07
CA LEU A 29 -10.01 0.09 -8.19
C LEU A 29 -9.53 -1.11 -9.01
N GLY A 30 -8.42 -1.73 -8.61
CA GLY A 30 -7.90 -2.90 -9.32
C GLY A 30 -6.82 -3.64 -8.57
N ARG A 31 -6.47 -4.80 -9.15
CA ARG A 31 -5.39 -5.67 -8.66
C ARG A 31 -4.39 -5.86 -9.77
N LEU A 32 -3.12 -5.58 -9.47
CA LEU A 32 -2.00 -5.75 -10.40
C LEU A 32 -1.01 -6.73 -9.82
N ARG A 33 -0.66 -7.76 -10.59
CA ARG A 33 0.44 -8.64 -10.30
C ARG A 33 1.60 -8.26 -11.21
N PHE A 34 2.73 -7.92 -10.59
CA PHE A 34 3.97 -7.59 -11.31
C PHE A 34 4.68 -8.84 -11.79
N PRO A 35 5.63 -8.73 -12.73
CA PRO A 35 6.36 -9.90 -13.24
C PRO A 35 7.13 -10.67 -12.16
N ASP A 36 7.59 -10.00 -11.10
CA ASP A 36 8.33 -10.60 -9.99
C ASP A 36 7.43 -11.21 -8.93
N SER A 37 6.12 -11.27 -9.17
CA SER A 37 5.08 -11.74 -8.25
C SER A 37 4.76 -10.78 -7.10
N THR A 38 5.19 -9.54 -7.15
CA THR A 38 4.64 -8.48 -6.30
C THR A 38 3.17 -8.28 -6.66
N HIS A 39 2.31 -8.13 -5.65
CA HIS A 39 0.89 -7.88 -5.83
C HIS A 39 0.53 -6.49 -5.29
N TYR A 40 -0.26 -5.76 -6.06
CA TYR A 40 -0.86 -4.51 -5.59
C TYR A 40 -2.37 -4.62 -5.71
N HIS A 41 -3.08 -4.24 -4.64
CA HIS A 41 -4.52 -3.99 -4.70
C HIS A 41 -4.79 -2.59 -4.18
N GLY A 42 -5.48 -1.79 -4.97
CA GLY A 42 -5.80 -0.44 -4.55
C GLY A 42 -6.30 0.39 -5.72
N THR A 43 -6.26 1.70 -5.52
CA THR A 43 -6.71 2.63 -6.54
C THR A 43 -5.58 2.95 -7.53
N PHE A 44 -6.00 3.22 -8.76
CA PHE A 44 -5.13 3.61 -9.86
C PHE A 44 -5.61 4.94 -10.41
N ASN A 45 -4.71 5.74 -10.91
CA ASN A 45 -5.01 6.98 -11.61
C ASN A 45 -4.17 7.04 -12.88
N ASN A 46 -4.86 6.98 -14.03
CA ASN A 46 -4.24 7.07 -15.35
C ASN A 46 -3.03 6.14 -15.51
N GLY A 47 -3.20 4.88 -15.11
CA GLY A 47 -2.20 3.83 -15.27
C GLY A 47 -1.28 3.61 -14.09
N LEU A 48 -1.27 4.48 -13.11
CA LEU A 48 -0.34 4.43 -11.97
C LEU A 48 -1.07 4.16 -10.65
N CYS A 49 -0.44 3.38 -9.77
CA CYS A 49 -0.91 3.19 -8.40
C CYS A 49 -0.97 4.55 -7.71
N SER A 50 -2.14 4.94 -7.21
CA SER A 50 -2.34 6.25 -6.61
C SER A 50 -3.55 6.22 -5.68
N GLY A 51 -3.44 6.80 -4.50
CA GLY A 51 -4.48 6.74 -3.48
C GLY A 51 -4.19 5.63 -2.47
N LEU A 52 -5.22 4.97 -1.96
CA LEU A 52 -5.07 3.90 -0.97
C LEU A 52 -4.75 2.58 -1.66
N GLY A 53 -3.78 1.85 -1.10
CA GLY A 53 -3.44 0.54 -1.63
C GLY A 53 -2.69 -0.35 -0.67
N VAL A 54 -2.68 -1.65 -1.00
CA VAL A 54 -1.94 -2.69 -0.32
C VAL A 54 -0.97 -3.30 -1.31
N MET A 55 0.33 -3.31 -0.99
CA MET A 55 1.35 -3.93 -1.82
C MET A 55 2.03 -5.03 -1.05
N SER A 56 2.05 -6.25 -1.62
CA SER A 56 2.66 -7.42 -1.02
C SER A 56 3.83 -7.87 -1.88
N PHE A 57 4.99 -8.05 -1.26
CA PHE A 57 6.23 -8.38 -1.94
C PHE A 57 6.54 -9.88 -1.82
N PRO A 58 7.31 -10.46 -2.77
CA PRO A 58 7.62 -11.90 -2.75
C PRO A 58 8.36 -12.36 -1.49
N ASP A 59 9.14 -11.49 -0.85
CA ASP A 59 9.89 -11.83 0.36
C ASP A 59 9.04 -11.80 1.64
N GLY A 60 7.75 -11.45 1.52
CA GLY A 60 6.84 -11.34 2.66
C GLY A 60 6.70 -9.94 3.23
N ALA A 61 7.45 -8.97 2.73
CA ALA A 61 7.25 -7.57 3.10
C ALA A 61 5.90 -7.07 2.57
N LYS A 62 5.35 -6.04 3.20
CA LYS A 62 4.03 -5.50 2.82
C LYS A 62 3.94 -4.01 3.13
N TYR A 63 3.26 -3.27 2.27
CA TYR A 63 2.90 -1.88 2.50
C TYR A 63 1.39 -1.72 2.45
N GLU A 64 0.84 -0.97 3.42
CA GLU A 64 -0.56 -0.55 3.42
C GLU A 64 -0.61 0.94 3.69
N GLY A 65 -1.15 1.71 2.74
CA GLY A 65 -1.20 3.16 2.92
C GLY A 65 -1.45 3.92 1.64
N GLU A 66 -0.99 5.15 1.65
CA GLU A 66 -1.17 6.09 0.54
C GLU A 66 -0.06 5.94 -0.48
N LEU A 67 -0.42 6.09 -1.76
CA LEU A 67 0.52 6.14 -2.87
C LEU A 67 0.24 7.37 -3.72
N MET A 68 1.25 7.87 -4.40
CA MET A 68 1.14 8.95 -5.36
C MET A 68 1.98 8.60 -6.58
N GLN A 69 1.32 8.49 -7.74
CA GLN A 69 1.97 8.26 -9.04
C GLN A 69 2.99 7.11 -9.00
N GLY A 70 2.61 6.00 -8.36
CA GLY A 70 3.42 4.80 -8.28
C GLY A 70 4.37 4.72 -7.09
N TRP A 71 4.43 5.73 -6.24
CA TRP A 71 5.35 5.79 -5.11
C TRP A 71 4.61 5.77 -3.78
N PHE A 72 5.17 5.09 -2.77
CA PHE A 72 4.70 5.24 -1.38
C PHE A 72 4.82 6.72 -1.02
N HIS A 73 3.75 7.27 -0.46
CA HIS A 73 3.68 8.70 -0.19
C HIS A 73 2.65 8.95 0.91
N GLY A 74 2.81 10.04 1.67
CA GLY A 74 1.86 10.37 2.73
C GLY A 74 2.01 9.43 3.92
N HIS A 75 0.89 8.92 4.43
CA HIS A 75 0.88 8.05 5.62
C HIS A 75 0.68 6.60 5.23
N GLY A 76 1.34 5.71 5.95
CA GLY A 76 1.20 4.29 5.72
C GLY A 76 1.95 3.46 6.74
N VAL A 77 1.85 2.14 6.57
CA VAL A 77 2.55 1.16 7.41
C VAL A 77 3.30 0.21 6.50
N PHE A 78 4.58 0.03 6.77
CA PHE A 78 5.42 -0.91 6.06
C PHE A 78 5.88 -2.00 7.02
N TRP A 79 5.63 -3.26 6.67
CA TRP A 79 6.15 -4.44 7.36
C TRP A 79 7.30 -5.00 6.57
N ARG A 80 8.47 -5.09 7.21
CA ARG A 80 9.63 -5.77 6.64
C ARG A 80 9.46 -7.29 6.77
N ALA A 81 10.14 -8.06 5.91
CA ALA A 81 10.02 -9.52 5.90
C ALA A 81 10.36 -10.16 7.26
N ASP A 82 11.23 -9.54 8.06
CA ASP A 82 11.61 -10.04 9.38
C ASP A 82 10.65 -9.68 10.50
N GLY A 83 9.54 -8.99 10.17
CA GLY A 83 8.50 -8.62 11.15
C GLY A 83 8.65 -7.22 11.74
N MET A 84 9.73 -6.50 11.42
CA MET A 84 9.83 -5.10 11.81
C MET A 84 8.82 -4.28 11.04
N LYS A 85 8.17 -3.31 11.68
CA LYS A 85 7.26 -2.41 10.97
C LYS A 85 7.60 -0.95 11.23
N PHE A 86 7.32 -0.11 10.25
CA PHE A 86 7.34 1.34 10.36
C PHE A 86 5.94 1.89 10.13
N GLU A 87 5.48 2.75 11.04
CA GLU A 87 4.19 3.41 10.97
C GLU A 87 4.43 4.91 10.94
N GLY A 88 4.11 5.57 9.83
CA GLY A 88 4.37 7.00 9.72
C GLY A 88 4.33 7.51 8.29
N GLU A 89 5.22 8.45 8.00
CA GLU A 89 5.23 9.20 6.77
C GLU A 89 6.21 8.64 5.75
N PHE A 90 5.79 8.67 4.48
CA PHE A 90 6.56 8.23 3.32
C PHE A 90 6.65 9.35 2.30
N ARG A 91 7.72 9.36 1.54
CA ARG A 91 7.94 10.33 0.47
C ARG A 91 8.80 9.71 -0.62
N GLY A 92 8.30 9.74 -1.86
CA GLY A 92 9.03 9.22 -3.00
C GLY A 92 9.44 7.76 -2.88
N GLY A 93 8.59 6.92 -2.28
CA GLY A 93 8.85 5.49 -2.09
C GLY A 93 9.70 5.15 -0.87
N ARG A 94 10.02 6.11 -0.04
CA ARG A 94 10.93 5.93 1.10
C ARG A 94 10.28 6.35 2.41
N ILE A 95 10.76 5.77 3.51
CA ILE A 95 10.47 6.27 4.85
C ILE A 95 11.08 7.66 4.96
N TRP A 96 10.24 8.67 5.17
CA TRP A 96 10.67 10.05 5.26
C TRP A 96 9.64 10.87 6.02
N GLY A 97 10.02 11.37 7.19
CA GLY A 97 9.13 12.15 8.04
C GLY A 97 8.97 11.54 9.42
N LEU A 98 7.88 11.86 10.06
CA LEU A 98 7.59 11.39 11.42
C LEU A 98 7.04 9.98 11.40
N GLY A 99 7.41 9.20 12.42
CA GLY A 99 6.91 7.84 12.56
C GLY A 99 7.57 7.07 13.68
N MET A 100 7.27 5.78 13.73
CA MET A 100 7.75 4.89 14.78
C MET A 100 8.05 3.50 14.21
N VAL A 101 9.20 2.95 14.62
CA VAL A 101 9.58 1.57 14.33
C VAL A 101 9.14 0.68 15.48
N THR A 102 8.54 -0.46 15.13
CA THR A 102 8.26 -1.56 16.06
C THR A 102 8.99 -2.79 15.56
N PHE A 103 9.80 -3.41 16.43
CA PHE A 103 10.51 -4.64 16.09
C PHE A 103 9.58 -5.85 16.16
N ALA A 104 10.01 -7.00 15.62
CA ALA A 104 9.20 -8.21 15.56
C ALA A 104 8.73 -8.70 16.94
N ASP A 105 9.48 -8.41 18.00
CA ASP A 105 9.12 -8.77 19.38
C ASP A 105 8.12 -7.79 20.01
N GLY A 106 7.66 -6.77 19.28
CA GLY A 106 6.72 -5.77 19.75
C GLY A 106 7.34 -4.57 20.45
N THR A 107 8.66 -4.55 20.64
CA THR A 107 9.36 -3.43 21.27
C THR A 107 9.69 -2.34 20.26
N HIS A 108 10.01 -1.15 20.76
CA HIS A 108 10.39 0.00 19.92
C HIS A 108 11.88 0.32 20.00
N GLY A 109 12.66 -0.58 20.63
CA GLY A 109 14.09 -0.35 20.86
C GLY A 109 14.37 0.55 22.05
N PHE A 110 15.67 0.62 22.42
CA PHE A 110 16.13 1.48 23.48
C PHE A 110 17.42 2.16 22.99
N PRO A 111 17.38 3.47 22.79
CA PRO A 111 16.23 4.37 22.95
C PRO A 111 15.10 4.10 21.93
N LYS A 112 13.89 4.55 22.27
CA LYS A 112 12.69 4.32 21.45
C LYS A 112 12.85 4.93 20.05
N ASN A 113 12.57 4.14 19.01
CA ASN A 113 12.67 4.55 17.62
C ASN A 113 11.39 5.28 17.18
N GLU A 114 11.17 6.45 17.72
CA GLU A 114 10.05 7.33 17.38
C GLU A 114 10.59 8.74 17.15
N GLY A 115 10.22 9.37 16.04
CA GLY A 115 10.65 10.71 15.72
C GLY A 115 10.68 10.99 14.23
N PHE A 116 11.63 11.82 13.82
CA PHE A 116 11.82 12.20 12.43
C PHE A 116 12.83 11.27 11.77
N PHE A 117 12.38 10.60 10.72
CA PHE A 117 13.20 9.68 9.91
C PHE A 117 13.53 10.32 8.58
N GLN A 118 14.73 10.04 8.10
CA GLN A 118 15.16 10.42 6.78
C GLN A 118 15.85 9.22 6.16
N ASP A 119 15.30 8.71 5.06
CA ASP A 119 15.84 7.58 4.32
C ASP A 119 16.08 6.37 5.23
N CYS A 120 15.08 6.02 6.04
CA CYS A 120 15.08 4.90 7.01
C CYS A 120 15.94 5.12 8.26
N LYS A 121 16.50 6.30 8.44
CA LYS A 121 17.36 6.61 9.58
C LYS A 121 16.69 7.59 10.53
N LEU A 122 16.66 7.25 11.82
CA LEU A 122 16.13 8.17 12.84
C LEU A 122 17.11 9.34 13.02
N MET A 123 16.68 10.52 12.63
CA MET A 123 17.50 11.73 12.68
C MET A 123 17.29 12.53 13.97
N ARG A 124 16.06 12.48 14.50
CA ARG A 124 15.71 13.24 15.71
C ARG A 124 14.55 12.55 16.41
N LYS A 125 14.68 12.36 17.71
CA LYS A 125 13.61 11.80 18.53
C LYS A 125 12.53 12.83 18.75
N LYS A 126 11.29 12.40 18.64
CA LYS A 126 10.10 13.22 18.86
C LYS A 126 8.90 12.32 19.05
N GLN A 127 8.03 12.65 20.03
CA GLN A 127 6.75 11.98 20.13
C GLN A 127 5.85 12.41 18.98
N CYS A 128 5.24 11.44 18.28
CA CYS A 128 4.41 11.72 17.12
C CYS A 128 3.25 10.72 17.03
N GLN A 129 2.54 10.54 18.14
CA GLN A 129 1.44 9.57 18.22
C GLN A 129 0.31 9.87 17.25
N ASP A 130 0.04 11.13 16.97
CA ASP A 130 -0.96 11.55 15.99
C ASP A 130 -0.62 11.06 14.58
N VAL A 131 0.66 11.13 14.19
CA VAL A 131 1.14 10.64 12.89
C VAL A 131 1.05 9.11 12.85
N VAL A 132 1.47 8.43 13.90
CA VAL A 132 1.40 6.97 14.00
C VAL A 132 -0.04 6.48 13.90
N GLN A 133 -0.95 7.11 14.63
CA GLN A 133 -2.38 6.76 14.60
C GLN A 133 -2.98 7.00 13.21
N ARG A 134 -2.59 8.08 12.55
CA ARG A 134 -3.05 8.35 11.19
C ARG A 134 -2.54 7.29 10.20
N ALA A 135 -1.28 6.88 10.34
CA ALA A 135 -0.71 5.82 9.52
C ALA A 135 -1.48 4.50 9.72
N GLN A 136 -1.80 4.15 10.96
CA GLN A 136 -2.59 2.96 11.30
C GLN A 136 -3.98 3.03 10.68
N LYS A 137 -4.63 4.17 10.78
CA LYS A 137 -5.98 4.38 10.21
C LYS A 137 -5.97 4.23 8.69
N VAL A 138 -5.01 4.85 8.03
CA VAL A 138 -4.89 4.79 6.56
C VAL A 138 -4.60 3.37 6.10
N ALA A 139 -3.71 2.66 6.80
CA ALA A 139 -3.40 1.26 6.50
C ALA A 139 -4.63 0.37 6.66
N LEU A 140 -5.41 0.58 7.73
CA LEU A 140 -6.65 -0.15 7.96
C LEU A 140 -7.66 0.10 6.84
N MET A 141 -7.78 1.34 6.39
CA MET A 141 -8.68 1.70 5.28
C MET A 141 -8.27 1.02 3.97
N ALA A 142 -6.98 0.97 3.68
CA ALA A 142 -6.46 0.28 2.50
C ALA A 142 -6.76 -1.22 2.54
N ARG A 143 -6.55 -1.85 3.70
CA ARG A 143 -6.84 -3.28 3.92
C ARG A 143 -8.33 -3.56 3.81
N ALA A 144 -9.17 -2.72 4.40
CA ALA A 144 -10.63 -2.87 4.33
C ALA A 144 -11.12 -2.76 2.89
N GLN A 145 -10.55 -1.86 2.10
CA GLN A 145 -10.85 -1.69 0.69
C GLN A 145 -10.57 -2.96 -0.10
N GLU A 146 -9.43 -3.61 0.16
CA GLU A 146 -9.08 -4.87 -0.49
C GLU A 146 -10.06 -5.98 -0.13
N LEU A 147 -10.37 -6.15 1.15
CA LEU A 147 -11.31 -7.16 1.63
C LEU A 147 -12.70 -6.97 1.06
N TYR A 148 -13.18 -5.73 0.99
CA TYR A 148 -14.47 -5.41 0.40
C TYR A 148 -14.53 -5.80 -1.07
N ASP A 149 -13.49 -5.47 -1.83
CA ASP A 149 -13.43 -5.77 -3.26
C ASP A 149 -13.39 -7.29 -3.52
N VAL A 150 -12.58 -8.04 -2.76
CA VAL A 150 -12.51 -9.50 -2.86
C VAL A 150 -13.87 -10.13 -2.57
N ASN A 151 -14.55 -9.71 -1.49
CA ASN A 151 -15.86 -10.23 -1.12
C ASN A 151 -16.91 -9.91 -2.17
N ASN A 152 -16.87 -8.71 -2.73
CA ASN A 152 -17.82 -8.28 -3.76
C ASN A 152 -17.65 -9.08 -5.06
N VAL A 153 -16.42 -9.36 -5.48
CA VAL A 153 -16.12 -10.20 -6.65
C VAL A 153 -16.63 -11.62 -6.42
N SER A 154 -16.36 -12.21 -5.25
CA SER A 154 -16.83 -13.55 -4.92
C SER A 154 -18.35 -13.64 -4.95
N ARG A 155 -19.06 -12.63 -4.42
CA ARG A 155 -20.52 -12.56 -4.44
C ARG A 155 -21.05 -12.52 -5.88
N ASN A 156 -20.43 -11.72 -6.74
CA ASN A 156 -20.83 -11.59 -8.14
C ASN A 156 -20.65 -12.91 -8.89
N ILE A 157 -19.58 -13.66 -8.62
CA ILE A 157 -19.36 -14.99 -9.19
C ILE A 157 -20.46 -15.95 -8.76
N GLN A 158 -20.85 -15.97 -7.47
CA GLN A 158 -21.91 -16.82 -6.96
C GLN A 158 -23.27 -16.51 -7.57
N LEU A 159 -23.53 -15.24 -7.91
CA LEU A 159 -24.77 -14.80 -8.52
C LEU A 159 -24.77 -14.96 -10.04
N GLY A 160 -23.68 -15.46 -10.63
CA GLY A 160 -23.56 -15.63 -12.08
C GLY A 160 -23.43 -14.32 -12.84
N VAL A 161 -22.92 -13.30 -12.19
CA VAL A 161 -22.81 -11.96 -12.77
C VAL A 161 -21.37 -11.64 -13.15
#